data_48c901b32b1f452a6d2b069f8973e88f
#
_entry.id   48c901b32b1f452a6d2b069f8973e88f
#
_cell.length_a   1.000
_cell.length_b   1.000
_cell.length_c   1.000
_cell.angle_alpha   90.00
_cell.angle_beta   90.00
_cell.angle_gamma   90.00
#
_symmetry.space_group_name_H-M   'P 1'
#
loop_
_entity.id
_entity.type
_entity.pdbx_description
1 polymer ?
#
loop_
_entity_poly.entity_id
_entity_poly.type
_entity_poly.pdbx_seq_one_letter_code
_entity_poly.pdbx_strand_id
1 'polypeptide(L)'
;PYPIYWDKILLNASQVTNPSIDPLREPMEIRTILGRKPDRLQVERKGKSVTKMPPQVMLETPIMFSAMSFGSISLNAQKSLAMAAKNMGTLFNTGEGGLHPDLASYGDCAVVQVASGRFGVHKDYLNNSKFVEIKIGQGAKPGIGGHLPGEKVNVEVSNARMIPVGSDAISPAPHHDIYSIEDLRQLIWSLKQATDNKKPISVKIAAVHNIAAIASGVARAGADIVVIDGFRGGTGAAPTRIRDNVGIPIELALAAADQRLRDEGIRSTVSLVAAGSFRCSSD
;
A
#
# COMPACT_ATOMS: atom_id res chain seq x y z
N PRO A 1 -5.70 -28.35 10.91
CA PRO A 1 -5.01 -27.31 10.16
C PRO A 1 -5.15 -27.64 8.67
N TYR A 2 -5.69 -26.72 7.90
CA TYR A 2 -5.76 -26.89 6.46
C TYR A 2 -4.35 -26.70 5.89
N PRO A 3 -3.93 -27.56 4.94
CA PRO A 3 -2.65 -27.34 4.28
C PRO A 3 -2.64 -25.97 3.60
N ILE A 4 -1.55 -25.27 3.76
CA ILE A 4 -1.38 -23.99 3.08
C ILE A 4 -1.18 -24.25 1.58
N TYR A 5 -1.53 -23.29 0.71
CA TYR A 5 -1.47 -23.54 -0.74
C TYR A 5 -0.05 -23.85 -1.24
N TRP A 6 0.97 -23.32 -0.55
CA TRP A 6 2.37 -23.64 -0.86
C TRP A 6 2.69 -25.14 -0.79
N ASP A 7 1.92 -25.90 0.02
CA ASP A 7 2.09 -27.36 0.08
C ASP A 7 1.51 -28.08 -1.15
N LYS A 8 0.73 -27.36 -1.97
CA LYS A 8 0.03 -27.91 -3.15
C LYS A 8 0.42 -27.26 -4.46
N ILE A 9 1.17 -26.17 -4.43
CA ILE A 9 1.65 -25.48 -5.64
C ILE A 9 3.16 -25.62 -5.71
N LEU A 10 3.63 -26.28 -6.75
CA LEU A 10 5.02 -26.27 -7.15
C LEU A 10 5.22 -25.11 -8.12
N LEU A 11 5.88 -24.06 -7.63
CA LEU A 11 6.36 -22.97 -8.49
C LEU A 11 7.80 -23.29 -8.88
N ASN A 12 8.02 -23.64 -10.13
CA ASN A 12 9.36 -23.70 -10.68
C ASN A 12 9.81 -22.28 -10.98
N ALA A 13 10.81 -21.80 -10.29
CA ALA A 13 11.45 -20.55 -10.66
C ALA A 13 11.98 -20.67 -12.08
N SER A 14 11.77 -19.65 -12.91
CA SER A 14 12.45 -19.59 -14.20
C SER A 14 13.95 -19.62 -13.96
N GLN A 15 14.66 -20.38 -14.78
CA GLN A 15 16.12 -20.31 -14.77
C GLN A 15 16.55 -18.89 -15.09
N VAL A 16 17.55 -18.41 -14.39
CA VAL A 16 18.11 -17.08 -14.62
C VAL A 16 18.65 -17.01 -16.03
N THR A 17 17.99 -16.23 -16.87
CA THR A 17 18.40 -16.02 -18.26
C THR A 17 19.32 -14.80 -18.40
N ASN A 18 19.36 -13.93 -17.40
CA ASN A 18 20.27 -12.79 -17.33
C ASN A 18 21.29 -13.03 -16.23
N PRO A 19 22.54 -12.54 -16.37
CA PRO A 19 23.50 -12.60 -15.29
C PRO A 19 22.90 -11.91 -14.07
N SER A 20 22.78 -12.60 -12.97
CA SER A 20 22.40 -12.01 -11.70
C SER A 20 23.59 -11.22 -11.15
N ILE A 21 23.30 -10.13 -10.44
CA ILE A 21 24.30 -9.44 -9.63
C ILE A 21 24.82 -10.43 -8.59
N ASP A 22 26.12 -10.68 -8.63
CA ASP A 22 26.78 -11.52 -7.62
C ASP A 22 27.12 -10.67 -6.40
N PRO A 23 26.42 -10.85 -5.26
CA PRO A 23 26.64 -10.03 -4.07
C PRO A 23 28.03 -10.21 -3.45
N LEU A 24 28.77 -11.24 -3.85
CA LEU A 24 30.15 -11.45 -3.43
C LEU A 24 31.16 -10.71 -4.30
N ARG A 25 30.76 -10.34 -5.52
CA ARG A 25 31.62 -9.66 -6.49
C ARG A 25 31.21 -8.23 -6.75
N GLU A 26 29.90 -7.95 -6.67
CA GLU A 26 29.34 -6.65 -6.98
C GLU A 26 28.50 -6.16 -5.79
N PRO A 27 28.65 -4.92 -5.34
CA PRO A 27 27.79 -4.37 -4.31
C PRO A 27 26.34 -4.34 -4.83
N MET A 28 25.44 -4.94 -4.06
CA MET A 28 24.01 -4.92 -4.38
C MET A 28 23.40 -3.60 -3.91
N GLU A 29 22.83 -2.84 -4.84
CA GLU A 29 22.04 -1.67 -4.50
C GLU A 29 20.60 -2.10 -4.15
N ILE A 30 20.26 -2.02 -2.88
CA ILE A 30 18.92 -2.39 -2.39
C ILE A 30 18.01 -1.18 -2.17
N ARG A 31 18.54 0.03 -2.27
CA ARG A 31 17.74 1.24 -2.18
C ARG A 31 16.71 1.28 -3.30
N THR A 32 15.49 1.63 -2.94
CA THR A 32 14.36 1.64 -3.87
C THR A 32 13.67 2.99 -3.83
N ILE A 33 13.30 3.49 -5.00
CA ILE A 33 12.54 4.73 -5.13
C ILE A 33 11.10 4.38 -5.48
N LEU A 34 10.16 4.83 -4.65
CA LEU A 34 8.73 4.75 -4.89
C LEU A 34 8.19 6.08 -5.39
N GLY A 35 7.27 6.03 -6.35
CA GLY A 35 6.61 7.20 -6.91
C GLY A 35 6.49 7.11 -8.42
N ARG A 36 5.90 8.13 -9.01
CA ARG A 36 5.69 8.23 -10.45
C ARG A 36 6.92 8.82 -11.12
N LYS A 37 7.33 8.27 -12.25
CA LYS A 37 8.31 8.92 -13.13
C LYS A 37 7.63 10.06 -13.91
N PRO A 38 8.36 11.14 -14.26
CA PRO A 38 7.83 12.18 -15.12
C PRO A 38 7.59 11.61 -16.53
N ASP A 39 6.55 12.09 -17.20
CA ASP A 39 6.19 11.63 -18.55
C ASP A 39 7.28 11.99 -19.57
N ARG A 40 7.97 13.10 -19.35
CA ARG A 40 9.08 13.56 -20.21
C ARG A 40 10.20 14.15 -19.37
N LEU A 41 11.44 13.82 -19.71
CA LEU A 41 12.62 14.48 -19.18
C LEU A 41 13.00 15.64 -20.11
N GLN A 42 13.15 16.82 -19.55
CA GLN A 42 13.70 17.98 -20.23
C GLN A 42 15.13 18.21 -19.72
N VAL A 43 16.06 18.21 -20.64
CA VAL A 43 17.49 18.42 -20.33
C VAL A 43 17.95 19.66 -21.11
N GLU A 44 18.51 20.62 -20.40
CA GLU A 44 19.16 21.77 -21.05
C GLU A 44 20.45 21.37 -21.77
N ARG A 45 20.88 22.21 -22.74
CA ARG A 45 22.12 21.98 -23.53
C ARG A 45 23.38 21.71 -22.68
N LYS A 46 23.40 22.13 -21.41
CA LYS A 46 24.51 21.92 -20.47
C LYS A 46 24.35 20.62 -19.65
N GLY A 47 23.43 19.72 -20.00
CA GLY A 47 23.19 18.45 -19.29
C GLY A 47 22.41 18.58 -17.99
N LYS A 48 21.94 19.77 -17.61
CA LYS A 48 21.16 20.00 -16.40
C LYS A 48 19.69 19.66 -16.66
N SER A 49 19.12 18.79 -15.84
CA SER A 49 17.68 18.50 -15.89
C SER A 49 16.88 19.67 -15.33
N VAL A 50 15.89 20.13 -16.13
CA VAL A 50 14.90 21.15 -15.72
C VAL A 50 13.53 20.54 -15.47
N THR A 51 13.40 19.23 -15.57
CA THR A 51 12.14 18.53 -15.32
C THR A 51 11.78 18.63 -13.85
N LYS A 52 10.58 19.15 -13.55
CA LYS A 52 10.01 19.08 -12.21
C LYS A 52 9.65 17.63 -11.90
N MET A 53 10.42 17.00 -11.04
CA MET A 53 10.15 15.63 -10.61
C MET A 53 8.86 15.58 -9.77
N PRO A 54 7.98 14.61 -10.02
CA PRO A 54 6.88 14.33 -9.09
C PRO A 54 7.44 13.86 -7.74
N PRO A 55 6.65 13.96 -6.66
CA PRO A 55 7.07 13.49 -5.35
C PRO A 55 7.50 12.02 -5.38
N GLN A 56 8.61 11.74 -4.73
CA GLN A 56 9.19 10.39 -4.64
C GLN A 56 9.64 10.10 -3.23
N VAL A 57 9.69 8.82 -2.88
CA VAL A 57 10.14 8.32 -1.58
C VAL A 57 11.24 7.30 -1.80
N MET A 58 12.38 7.55 -1.20
CA MET A 58 13.48 6.60 -1.19
C MET A 58 13.39 5.71 0.05
N LEU A 59 13.57 4.42 -0.15
CA LEU A 59 13.70 3.40 0.88
C LEU A 59 15.13 2.88 0.87
N GLU A 60 15.77 2.80 2.04
CA GLU A 60 17.08 2.16 2.17
C GLU A 60 16.97 0.63 2.06
N THR A 61 15.80 0.08 2.37
CA THR A 61 15.49 -1.34 2.27
C THR A 61 14.17 -1.51 1.50
N PRO A 62 14.06 -2.41 0.51
CA PRO A 62 12.88 -2.55 -0.34
C PRO A 62 11.72 -3.29 0.35
N ILE A 63 11.65 -3.25 1.66
CA ILE A 63 10.63 -3.91 2.49
C ILE A 63 9.98 -2.85 3.37
N MET A 64 8.64 -2.85 3.41
CA MET A 64 7.84 -1.97 4.25
C MET A 64 6.93 -2.78 5.15
N PHE A 65 6.56 -2.23 6.31
CA PHE A 65 5.53 -2.83 7.15
C PHE A 65 4.13 -2.57 6.56
N SER A 66 3.38 -3.64 6.38
CA SER A 66 2.01 -3.58 5.88
C SER A 66 1.07 -2.86 6.85
N ALA A 67 -0.08 -2.43 6.35
CA ALA A 67 -1.07 -1.65 7.11
C ALA A 67 -1.62 -2.43 8.31
N MET A 68 -1.44 -1.88 9.50
CA MET A 68 -1.99 -2.41 10.76
C MET A 68 -2.50 -1.26 11.61
N SER A 69 -3.83 -1.17 11.77
CA SER A 69 -4.47 -0.02 12.42
C SER A 69 -4.40 -0.08 13.95
N PHE A 70 -4.30 1.10 14.56
CA PHE A 70 -4.48 1.25 15.99
C PHE A 70 -5.88 0.79 16.41
N GLY A 71 -5.94 -0.04 17.43
CA GLY A 71 -7.16 -0.74 17.85
C GLY A 71 -7.28 -2.16 17.29
N SER A 72 -6.69 -2.48 16.13
CA SER A 72 -6.46 -3.88 15.71
C SER A 72 -5.17 -4.45 16.29
N ILE A 73 -4.14 -3.63 16.40
CA ILE A 73 -2.93 -3.91 17.18
C ILE A 73 -2.77 -2.86 18.30
N SER A 74 -1.97 -3.15 19.30
CA SER A 74 -1.71 -2.23 20.41
C SER A 74 -0.84 -1.05 19.99
N LEU A 75 -0.91 0.04 20.76
CA LEU A 75 -0.05 1.21 20.55
C LEU A 75 1.44 0.84 20.64
N ASN A 76 1.80 -0.04 21.59
CA ASN A 76 3.19 -0.48 21.74
C ASN A 76 3.68 -1.26 20.51
N ALA A 77 2.83 -2.09 19.91
CA ALA A 77 3.14 -2.78 18.67
C ALA A 77 3.36 -1.78 17.52
N GLN A 78 2.47 -0.80 17.36
CA GLN A 78 2.68 0.25 16.34
C GLN A 78 3.94 1.10 16.58
N LYS A 79 4.23 1.47 17.84
CA LYS A 79 5.47 2.16 18.19
C LYS A 79 6.70 1.34 17.82
N SER A 80 6.69 0.04 18.10
CA SER A 80 7.81 -0.84 17.74
C SER A 80 8.03 -0.89 16.23
N LEU A 81 6.94 -0.97 15.44
CA LEU A 81 7.02 -0.94 13.98
C LEU A 81 7.54 0.42 13.46
N ALA A 82 7.07 1.52 14.05
CA ALA A 82 7.52 2.87 13.67
C ALA A 82 9.00 3.07 13.97
N MET A 83 9.46 2.63 15.14
CA MET A 83 10.89 2.68 15.52
C MET A 83 11.74 1.81 14.59
N ALA A 84 11.30 0.59 14.29
CA ALA A 84 12.00 -0.30 13.38
C ALA A 84 12.07 0.30 11.96
N ALA A 85 10.96 0.84 11.45
CA ALA A 85 10.93 1.50 10.16
C ALA A 85 11.93 2.67 10.08
N LYS A 86 11.94 3.52 11.10
CA LYS A 86 12.86 4.65 11.18
C LYS A 86 14.32 4.21 11.22
N ASN A 87 14.64 3.20 12.01
CA ASN A 87 16.00 2.68 12.15
C ASN A 87 16.52 2.01 10.86
N MET A 88 15.62 1.36 10.11
CA MET A 88 15.95 0.65 8.87
C MET A 88 15.80 1.50 7.60
N GLY A 89 15.47 2.79 7.74
CA GLY A 89 15.26 3.66 6.58
C GLY A 89 14.11 3.21 5.67
N THR A 90 13.08 2.61 6.26
CA THR A 90 11.89 2.15 5.55
C THR A 90 10.61 2.76 6.14
N LEU A 91 9.44 2.22 5.79
CA LEU A 91 8.15 2.78 6.17
C LEU A 91 7.29 1.78 6.94
N PHE A 92 6.45 2.32 7.82
CA PHE A 92 5.34 1.58 8.42
C PHE A 92 4.01 2.20 7.99
N ASN A 93 2.96 1.39 7.91
CA ASN A 93 1.64 1.86 7.50
C ASN A 93 0.70 1.83 8.72
N THR A 94 0.10 2.98 9.03
CA THR A 94 -0.79 3.14 10.19
C THR A 94 -2.15 2.46 10.04
N GLY A 95 -2.47 2.01 8.83
CA GLY A 95 -3.80 1.46 8.53
C GLY A 95 -4.89 2.54 8.50
N GLU A 96 -6.14 2.09 8.52
CA GLU A 96 -7.34 2.93 8.38
C GLU A 96 -7.88 3.52 9.69
N GLY A 97 -7.13 3.44 10.78
CA GLY A 97 -7.57 3.82 12.11
C GLY A 97 -7.17 5.22 12.59
N GLY A 98 -6.74 6.09 11.70
CA GLY A 98 -6.15 7.38 12.07
C GLY A 98 -4.71 7.25 12.55
N LEU A 99 -4.18 8.30 13.15
CA LEU A 99 -2.83 8.35 13.70
C LEU A 99 -2.89 8.68 15.20
N HIS A 100 -2.34 7.82 16.03
CA HIS A 100 -2.23 8.10 17.46
C HIS A 100 -1.25 9.26 17.69
N PRO A 101 -1.52 10.21 18.62
CA PRO A 101 -0.65 11.35 18.87
C PRO A 101 0.82 10.98 19.15
N ASP A 102 1.06 9.90 19.88
CA ASP A 102 2.40 9.40 20.20
C ASP A 102 3.21 8.94 18.97
N LEU A 103 2.54 8.73 17.83
CA LEU A 103 3.18 8.37 16.56
C LEU A 103 3.44 9.59 15.67
N ALA A 104 3.00 10.77 16.07
CA ALA A 104 3.15 11.99 15.27
C ALA A 104 4.61 12.32 14.92
N SER A 105 5.55 11.97 15.81
CA SER A 105 7.01 12.14 15.59
C SER A 105 7.62 11.18 14.56
N TYR A 106 6.84 10.21 14.06
CA TYR A 106 7.25 9.24 13.04
C TYR A 106 6.62 9.51 11.67
N GLY A 107 6.03 10.70 11.46
CA GLY A 107 5.39 11.06 10.20
C GLY A 107 6.30 10.97 8.98
N ASP A 108 7.60 11.16 9.16
CA ASP A 108 8.64 11.05 8.11
C ASP A 108 8.85 9.62 7.59
N CYS A 109 8.40 8.60 8.33
CA CYS A 109 8.41 7.20 7.91
C CYS A 109 7.02 6.53 7.98
N ALA A 110 5.94 7.31 8.14
CA ALA A 110 4.58 6.80 8.21
C ALA A 110 3.87 6.85 6.85
N VAL A 111 3.17 5.79 6.50
CA VAL A 111 2.13 5.77 5.47
C VAL A 111 0.78 5.82 6.15
N VAL A 112 -0.08 6.72 5.71
CA VAL A 112 -1.44 6.88 6.27
C VAL A 112 -2.48 6.46 5.26
N GLN A 113 -3.54 5.79 5.72
CA GLN A 113 -4.59 5.29 4.84
C GLN A 113 -5.83 6.18 4.79
N VAL A 114 -6.41 6.27 3.61
CA VAL A 114 -7.75 6.77 3.33
C VAL A 114 -8.58 5.59 2.84
N ALA A 115 -9.32 4.98 3.75
CA ALA A 115 -10.22 3.86 3.46
C ALA A 115 -11.67 4.35 3.28
N SER A 116 -12.58 3.44 2.96
CA SER A 116 -13.99 3.78 2.73
C SER A 116 -14.69 4.41 3.95
N GLY A 117 -14.25 4.08 5.16
CA GLY A 117 -14.79 4.64 6.41
C GLY A 117 -14.29 6.04 6.77
N ARG A 118 -13.21 6.52 6.15
CA ARG A 118 -12.61 7.85 6.38
C ARG A 118 -12.27 8.14 7.84
N PHE A 119 -12.02 7.14 8.67
CA PHE A 119 -11.75 7.32 10.10
C PHE A 119 -10.47 8.12 10.33
N GLY A 120 -10.59 9.21 11.10
CA GLY A 120 -9.47 10.07 11.46
C GLY A 120 -8.80 10.79 10.29
N VAL A 121 -9.45 10.88 9.13
CA VAL A 121 -8.89 11.56 7.96
C VAL A 121 -9.13 13.05 8.04
N HIS A 122 -8.07 13.82 8.21
CA HIS A 122 -8.07 15.27 8.22
C HIS A 122 -6.74 15.82 7.67
N LYS A 123 -6.67 17.13 7.46
CA LYS A 123 -5.52 17.77 6.81
C LYS A 123 -4.18 17.45 7.49
N ASP A 124 -4.12 17.56 8.81
CA ASP A 124 -2.87 17.34 9.55
C ASP A 124 -2.45 15.87 9.51
N TYR A 125 -3.41 14.94 9.59
CA TYR A 125 -3.16 13.50 9.39
C TYR A 125 -2.51 13.22 8.03
N LEU A 126 -3.08 13.78 6.95
CA LEU A 126 -2.55 13.60 5.61
C LEU A 126 -1.15 14.21 5.47
N ASN A 127 -0.92 15.39 6.06
CA ASN A 127 0.36 16.08 5.97
C ASN A 127 1.42 15.52 6.90
N ASN A 128 1.04 14.87 7.99
CA ASN A 128 1.97 14.16 8.88
C ASN A 128 2.22 12.72 8.44
N SER A 129 2.62 12.55 7.19
CA SER A 129 2.92 11.24 6.59
C SER A 129 4.02 11.35 5.53
N LYS A 130 4.61 10.24 5.17
CA LYS A 130 5.54 10.16 4.04
C LYS A 130 4.80 10.13 2.71
N PHE A 131 3.73 9.31 2.63
CA PHE A 131 2.77 9.32 1.54
C PHE A 131 1.39 8.84 2.02
N VAL A 132 0.37 9.05 1.19
CA VAL A 132 -1.01 8.68 1.48
C VAL A 132 -1.42 7.49 0.63
N GLU A 133 -2.08 6.52 1.24
CA GLU A 133 -2.59 5.32 0.58
C GLU A 133 -4.11 5.29 0.57
N ILE A 134 -4.73 5.26 -0.60
CA ILE A 134 -6.15 4.96 -0.76
C ILE A 134 -6.32 3.44 -0.67
N LYS A 135 -7.07 2.96 0.31
CA LYS A 135 -7.36 1.54 0.46
C LYS A 135 -8.69 1.19 -0.21
N ILE A 136 -8.62 0.59 -1.38
CA ILE A 136 -9.81 0.03 -2.05
C ILE A 136 -10.21 -1.31 -1.41
N GLY A 137 -9.21 -2.12 -1.02
CA GLY A 137 -9.43 -3.40 -0.37
C GLY A 137 -8.16 -4.00 0.20
N GLN A 138 -8.27 -5.23 0.69
CA GLN A 138 -7.12 -6.03 1.13
C GLN A 138 -7.29 -7.49 0.73
N GLY A 139 -6.16 -8.18 0.51
CA GLY A 139 -6.13 -9.53 -0.06
C GLY A 139 -6.85 -10.58 0.75
N ALA A 140 -6.80 -10.51 2.09
CA ALA A 140 -7.44 -11.49 2.96
C ALA A 140 -8.97 -11.42 2.99
N LYS A 141 -9.55 -10.28 2.62
CA LYS A 141 -11.01 -10.07 2.58
C LYS A 141 -11.44 -9.14 1.46
N PRO A 142 -11.27 -9.53 0.19
CA PRO A 142 -11.69 -8.70 -0.93
C PRO A 142 -13.19 -8.42 -0.88
N GLY A 143 -13.58 -7.18 -1.22
CA GLY A 143 -14.99 -6.78 -1.30
C GLY A 143 -15.68 -6.53 0.03
N ILE A 144 -14.94 -6.52 1.17
CA ILE A 144 -15.48 -6.14 2.47
C ILE A 144 -14.68 -4.98 3.05
N GLY A 145 -15.39 -4.08 3.75
CA GLY A 145 -14.76 -3.00 4.52
C GLY A 145 -14.14 -3.46 5.84
N GLY A 146 -13.56 -2.50 6.55
CA GLY A 146 -13.01 -2.71 7.89
C GLY A 146 -14.12 -2.81 8.94
N HIS A 147 -13.88 -3.59 9.99
CA HIS A 147 -14.73 -3.66 11.17
C HIS A 147 -13.86 -3.71 12.41
N LEU A 148 -14.06 -2.76 13.31
CA LEU A 148 -13.55 -2.80 14.68
C LEU A 148 -14.73 -2.77 15.63
N PRO A 149 -14.94 -3.84 16.43
CA PRO A 149 -16.04 -3.90 17.40
C PRO A 149 -15.96 -2.76 18.43
N GLY A 150 -17.11 -2.24 18.84
CA GLY A 150 -17.21 -1.12 19.77
C GLY A 150 -16.53 -1.38 21.12
N GLU A 151 -16.49 -2.63 21.58
CA GLU A 151 -15.77 -3.03 22.78
C GLU A 151 -14.27 -2.72 22.76
N LYS A 152 -13.68 -2.60 21.55
CA LYS A 152 -12.28 -2.19 21.33
C LYS A 152 -12.11 -0.69 21.15
N VAL A 153 -13.22 0.06 21.02
CA VAL A 153 -13.21 1.50 20.81
C VAL A 153 -13.20 2.19 22.16
N ASN A 154 -12.05 2.21 22.82
CA ASN A 154 -11.79 2.99 24.02
C ASN A 154 -11.58 4.47 23.68
N VAL A 155 -11.30 5.30 24.68
CA VAL A 155 -11.09 6.75 24.51
C VAL A 155 -9.97 7.08 23.53
N GLU A 156 -8.85 6.35 23.56
CA GLU A 156 -7.71 6.60 22.69
C GLU A 156 -8.03 6.26 21.23
N VAL A 157 -8.67 5.10 20.99
CA VAL A 157 -9.13 4.70 19.67
C VAL A 157 -10.21 5.64 19.13
N SER A 158 -11.15 6.05 20.00
CA SER A 158 -12.19 7.03 19.68
C SER A 158 -11.57 8.34 19.19
N ASN A 159 -10.60 8.87 19.91
CA ASN A 159 -9.90 10.10 19.54
C ASN A 159 -9.14 9.96 18.20
N ALA A 160 -8.41 8.85 18.01
CA ALA A 160 -7.64 8.63 16.79
C ALA A 160 -8.54 8.45 15.56
N ARG A 161 -9.69 7.78 15.71
CA ARG A 161 -10.64 7.51 14.63
C ARG A 161 -11.69 8.58 14.43
N MET A 162 -11.84 9.51 15.38
CA MET A 162 -12.90 10.55 15.40
C MET A 162 -14.31 9.94 15.39
N ILE A 163 -14.55 8.93 16.22
CA ILE A 163 -15.83 8.23 16.39
C ILE A 163 -16.19 8.14 17.87
N PRO A 164 -17.47 7.98 18.26
CA PRO A 164 -17.85 7.84 19.65
C PRO A 164 -17.23 6.61 20.33
N VAL A 165 -16.90 6.74 21.62
CA VAL A 165 -16.45 5.59 22.44
C VAL A 165 -17.52 4.51 22.47
N GLY A 166 -17.11 3.25 22.35
CA GLY A 166 -18.02 2.10 22.42
C GLY A 166 -18.84 1.85 21.16
N SER A 167 -18.70 2.68 20.12
CA SER A 167 -19.40 2.47 18.85
C SER A 167 -18.58 1.59 17.90
N ASP A 168 -19.26 0.73 17.14
CA ASP A 168 -18.61 -0.05 16.09
C ASP A 168 -18.03 0.87 15.01
N ALA A 169 -16.77 0.63 14.63
CA ALA A 169 -16.17 1.31 13.49
C ALA A 169 -16.31 0.42 12.25
N ILE A 170 -17.35 0.66 11.47
CA ILE A 170 -17.66 -0.11 10.26
C ILE A 170 -17.33 0.75 9.04
N SER A 171 -16.42 0.25 8.20
CA SER A 171 -16.17 0.83 6.88
C SER A 171 -17.10 0.18 5.85
N PRO A 172 -17.79 0.95 4.99
CA PRO A 172 -18.55 0.37 3.90
C PRO A 172 -17.65 -0.43 2.94
N ALA A 173 -18.21 -1.42 2.26
CA ALA A 173 -17.46 -2.24 1.31
C ALA A 173 -16.88 -1.41 0.17
N PRO A 174 -17.66 -0.59 -0.58
CA PRO A 174 -17.14 0.36 -1.55
C PRO A 174 -16.88 1.72 -0.89
N HIS A 175 -15.98 2.50 -1.47
CA HIS A 175 -15.98 3.94 -1.22
C HIS A 175 -17.25 4.56 -1.82
N HIS A 176 -17.96 5.37 -1.05
CA HIS A 176 -19.23 5.97 -1.50
C HIS A 176 -19.05 7.03 -2.60
N ASP A 177 -17.84 7.49 -2.77
CA ASP A 177 -17.45 8.50 -3.76
C ASP A 177 -16.65 7.91 -4.94
N ILE A 178 -16.50 6.58 -5.04
CA ILE A 178 -15.76 5.92 -6.11
C ILE A 178 -16.62 4.84 -6.76
N TYR A 179 -17.13 5.11 -7.96
CA TYR A 179 -17.89 4.18 -8.78
C TYR A 179 -17.25 3.91 -10.14
N SER A 180 -16.17 4.64 -10.45
CA SER A 180 -15.43 4.53 -11.71
C SER A 180 -13.96 4.88 -11.50
N ILE A 181 -13.15 4.65 -12.55
CA ILE A 181 -11.74 5.08 -12.60
C ILE A 181 -11.63 6.61 -12.55
N GLU A 182 -12.58 7.31 -13.12
CA GLU A 182 -12.66 8.77 -13.10
C GLU A 182 -12.90 9.31 -11.69
N ASP A 183 -13.76 8.66 -10.92
CA ASP A 183 -14.00 9.02 -9.52
C ASP A 183 -12.74 8.76 -8.67
N LEU A 184 -12.05 7.65 -8.90
CA LEU A 184 -10.76 7.38 -8.26
C LEU A 184 -9.74 8.49 -8.60
N ARG A 185 -9.68 8.93 -9.85
CA ARG A 185 -8.83 10.03 -10.28
C ARG A 185 -9.17 11.34 -9.55
N GLN A 186 -10.45 11.61 -9.32
CA GLN A 186 -10.91 12.75 -8.53
C GLN A 186 -10.38 12.70 -7.10
N LEU A 187 -10.50 11.54 -6.44
CA LEU A 187 -9.99 11.38 -5.09
C LEU A 187 -8.46 11.51 -5.04
N ILE A 188 -7.73 10.90 -5.97
CA ILE A 188 -6.27 11.06 -6.08
C ILE A 188 -5.90 12.53 -6.23
N TRP A 189 -6.59 13.24 -7.12
CA TRP A 189 -6.35 14.67 -7.33
C TRP A 189 -6.62 15.48 -6.05
N SER A 190 -7.73 15.24 -5.37
CA SER A 190 -8.10 15.92 -4.12
C SER A 190 -7.05 15.72 -3.02
N LEU A 191 -6.54 14.49 -2.87
CA LEU A 191 -5.49 14.18 -1.91
C LEU A 191 -4.15 14.83 -2.28
N LYS A 192 -3.82 14.90 -3.57
CA LYS A 192 -2.65 15.65 -4.04
C LYS A 192 -2.78 17.14 -3.71
N GLN A 193 -3.96 17.73 -3.90
CA GLN A 193 -4.20 19.13 -3.51
C GLN A 193 -4.11 19.33 -1.99
N ALA A 194 -4.71 18.44 -1.20
CA ALA A 194 -4.68 18.51 0.26
C ALA A 194 -3.26 18.42 0.86
N THR A 195 -2.32 17.85 0.09
CA THR A 195 -0.90 17.71 0.46
C THR A 195 0.03 18.64 -0.34
N ASP A 196 -0.52 19.70 -0.95
CA ASP A 196 0.22 20.66 -1.79
C ASP A 196 1.06 20.00 -2.90
N ASN A 197 0.61 18.85 -3.42
CA ASN A 197 1.34 18.01 -4.38
C ASN A 197 2.75 17.59 -3.91
N LYS A 198 2.98 17.51 -2.61
CA LYS A 198 4.29 17.16 -2.03
C LYS A 198 4.44 15.68 -1.72
N LYS A 199 3.35 14.92 -1.75
CA LYS A 199 3.33 13.51 -1.37
C LYS A 199 2.86 12.61 -2.51
N PRO A 200 3.48 11.45 -2.71
CA PRO A 200 2.93 10.42 -3.58
C PRO A 200 1.58 9.95 -3.07
N ILE A 201 0.69 9.56 -3.97
CA ILE A 201 -0.57 8.89 -3.65
C ILE A 201 -0.49 7.45 -4.11
N SER A 202 -0.63 6.56 -3.16
CA SER A 202 -0.70 5.12 -3.37
C SER A 202 -2.14 4.65 -3.43
N VAL A 203 -2.40 3.59 -4.18
CA VAL A 203 -3.70 2.90 -4.17
C VAL A 203 -3.47 1.42 -3.92
N LYS A 204 -4.08 0.91 -2.84
CA LYS A 204 -4.02 -0.50 -2.46
C LYS A 204 -5.25 -1.24 -2.94
N ILE A 205 -5.03 -2.32 -3.68
CA ILE A 205 -6.04 -3.20 -4.27
C ILE A 205 -5.82 -4.64 -3.85
N ALA A 206 -6.91 -5.40 -3.71
CA ALA A 206 -6.81 -6.83 -3.46
C ALA A 206 -6.46 -7.59 -4.74
N ALA A 207 -5.64 -8.61 -4.62
CA ALA A 207 -5.36 -9.55 -5.70
C ALA A 207 -6.59 -10.45 -5.93
N VAL A 208 -7.34 -10.15 -6.97
CA VAL A 208 -8.58 -10.83 -7.35
C VAL A 208 -8.63 -11.05 -8.86
N HIS A 209 -9.69 -11.68 -9.34
CA HIS A 209 -9.99 -11.77 -10.77
C HIS A 209 -9.90 -10.39 -11.46
N ASN A 210 -9.34 -10.34 -12.65
CA ASN A 210 -9.10 -9.12 -13.43
C ASN A 210 -8.10 -8.12 -12.80
N ILE A 211 -7.26 -8.55 -11.88
CA ILE A 211 -6.26 -7.68 -11.23
C ILE A 211 -5.42 -6.89 -12.23
N ALA A 212 -5.13 -7.46 -13.38
CA ALA A 212 -4.38 -6.80 -14.45
C ALA A 212 -5.08 -5.54 -14.96
N ALA A 213 -6.37 -5.64 -15.25
CA ALA A 213 -7.19 -4.51 -15.70
C ALA A 213 -7.38 -3.46 -14.58
N ILE A 214 -7.57 -3.93 -13.34
CA ILE A 214 -7.71 -3.05 -12.17
C ILE A 214 -6.42 -2.25 -11.95
N ALA A 215 -5.26 -2.90 -11.97
CA ALA A 215 -3.96 -2.24 -11.81
C ALA A 215 -3.70 -1.20 -12.92
N SER A 216 -4.04 -1.53 -14.16
CA SER A 216 -3.96 -0.60 -15.29
C SER A 216 -4.87 0.62 -15.08
N GLY A 217 -6.14 0.39 -14.69
CA GLY A 217 -7.09 1.48 -14.40
C GLY A 217 -6.60 2.40 -13.29
N VAL A 218 -6.06 1.83 -12.20
CA VAL A 218 -5.49 2.59 -11.08
C VAL A 218 -4.28 3.43 -11.52
N ALA A 219 -3.38 2.86 -12.31
CA ALA A 219 -2.24 3.60 -12.86
C ALA A 219 -2.70 4.76 -13.76
N ARG A 220 -3.71 4.53 -14.61
CA ARG A 220 -4.31 5.57 -15.48
C ARG A 220 -5.11 6.62 -14.70
N ALA A 221 -5.67 6.29 -13.56
CA ALA A 221 -6.28 7.26 -12.65
C ALA A 221 -5.26 8.24 -12.05
N GLY A 222 -3.96 7.96 -12.19
CA GLY A 222 -2.88 8.86 -11.76
C GLY A 222 -2.29 8.51 -10.39
N ALA A 223 -2.45 7.28 -9.93
CA ALA A 223 -1.72 6.78 -8.77
C ALA A 223 -0.21 6.81 -9.04
N ASP A 224 0.56 7.15 -8.03
CA ASP A 224 2.02 7.14 -8.10
C ASP A 224 2.58 5.75 -7.74
N ILE A 225 1.84 5.03 -6.90
CA ILE A 225 2.18 3.69 -6.40
C ILE A 225 0.91 2.83 -6.44
N VAL A 226 1.04 1.59 -6.90
CA VAL A 226 -0.01 0.57 -6.84
C VAL A 226 0.44 -0.54 -5.90
N VAL A 227 -0.32 -0.78 -4.84
CA VAL A 227 -0.08 -1.87 -3.90
C VAL A 227 -1.03 -3.01 -4.22
N ILE A 228 -0.50 -4.17 -4.56
CA ILE A 228 -1.24 -5.39 -4.84
C ILE A 228 -1.11 -6.32 -3.63
N ASP A 229 -2.24 -6.66 -3.02
CA ASP A 229 -2.30 -7.44 -1.78
C ASP A 229 -2.90 -8.83 -2.04
N GLY A 230 -2.06 -9.85 -1.94
CA GLY A 230 -2.45 -11.25 -2.12
C GLY A 230 -3.31 -11.79 -0.98
N PHE A 231 -4.02 -12.88 -1.24
CA PHE A 231 -5.02 -13.41 -0.30
C PHE A 231 -4.46 -13.85 1.06
N ARG A 232 -3.16 -14.09 1.15
CA ARG A 232 -2.51 -14.47 2.41
C ARG A 232 -2.11 -13.29 3.29
N GLY A 233 -2.55 -12.09 2.98
CA GLY A 233 -2.24 -10.90 3.77
C GLY A 233 -2.63 -10.98 5.25
N GLY A 234 -3.50 -11.90 5.62
CA GLY A 234 -3.88 -12.20 7.01
C GLY A 234 -4.69 -11.09 7.69
N THR A 235 -5.78 -11.49 8.32
CA THR A 235 -6.54 -10.66 9.28
C THR A 235 -7.52 -11.54 10.05
N GLY A 236 -7.67 -11.29 11.35
CA GLY A 236 -8.68 -11.98 12.17
C GLY A 236 -10.13 -11.63 11.79
N ALA A 237 -10.34 -10.53 11.09
CA ALA A 237 -11.68 -10.06 10.68
C ALA A 237 -12.18 -10.67 9.36
N ALA A 238 -11.38 -11.52 8.68
CA ALA A 238 -11.80 -12.13 7.42
C ALA A 238 -12.72 -13.33 7.64
N PRO A 239 -13.96 -13.31 7.11
CA PRO A 239 -14.80 -14.51 7.05
C PRO A 239 -14.08 -15.60 6.25
N THR A 240 -14.11 -16.83 6.74
CA THR A 240 -13.42 -17.99 6.15
C THR A 240 -13.78 -18.17 4.67
N ARG A 241 -15.06 -18.00 4.32
CA ARG A 241 -15.56 -18.15 2.95
C ARG A 241 -14.89 -17.17 1.96
N ILE A 242 -14.64 -15.94 2.40
CA ILE A 242 -14.01 -14.93 1.55
C ILE A 242 -12.50 -15.12 1.53
N ARG A 243 -11.90 -15.33 2.70
CA ARG A 243 -10.46 -15.54 2.82
C ARG A 243 -9.96 -16.71 1.94
N ASP A 244 -10.71 -17.80 1.93
CA ASP A 244 -10.27 -19.04 1.29
C ASP A 244 -10.73 -19.18 -0.18
N ASN A 245 -11.62 -18.31 -0.69
CA ASN A 245 -12.26 -18.56 -1.99
C ASN A 245 -12.30 -17.34 -2.95
N VAL A 246 -11.85 -16.16 -2.56
CA VAL A 246 -12.01 -14.95 -3.39
C VAL A 246 -10.68 -14.41 -3.91
N GLY A 247 -9.69 -14.28 -3.05
CA GLY A 247 -8.37 -13.76 -3.44
C GLY A 247 -7.52 -14.76 -4.22
N ILE A 248 -6.54 -14.25 -4.92
CA ILE A 248 -5.52 -15.07 -5.62
C ILE A 248 -4.13 -14.82 -5.02
N PRO A 249 -3.18 -15.76 -5.23
CA PRO A 249 -1.79 -15.59 -4.78
C PRO A 249 -1.15 -14.34 -5.37
N ILE A 250 -0.31 -13.67 -4.57
CA ILE A 250 0.37 -12.44 -4.99
C ILE A 250 1.28 -12.68 -6.20
N GLU A 251 1.90 -13.84 -6.29
CA GLU A 251 2.83 -14.20 -7.36
C GLU A 251 2.15 -14.17 -8.73
N LEU A 252 0.94 -14.73 -8.81
CA LEU A 252 0.14 -14.72 -10.04
C LEU A 252 -0.41 -13.33 -10.34
N ALA A 253 -0.89 -12.63 -9.30
CA ALA A 253 -1.44 -11.30 -9.45
C ALA A 253 -0.39 -10.28 -9.90
N LEU A 254 0.79 -10.33 -9.30
CA LEU A 254 1.90 -9.43 -9.63
C LEU A 254 2.36 -9.63 -11.08
N ALA A 255 2.57 -10.89 -11.49
CA ALA A 255 2.97 -11.22 -12.85
C ALA A 255 1.95 -10.70 -13.88
N ALA A 256 0.65 -10.94 -13.65
CA ALA A 256 -0.41 -10.50 -14.54
C ALA A 256 -0.51 -8.96 -14.62
N ALA A 257 -0.38 -8.27 -13.49
CA ALA A 257 -0.42 -6.82 -13.43
C ALA A 257 0.81 -6.17 -14.08
N ASP A 258 2.01 -6.68 -13.80
CA ASP A 258 3.25 -6.19 -14.41
C ASP A 258 3.23 -6.35 -15.93
N GLN A 259 2.84 -7.53 -16.42
CA GLN A 259 2.72 -7.79 -17.85
C GLN A 259 1.73 -6.83 -18.52
N ARG A 260 0.55 -6.65 -17.93
CA ARG A 260 -0.45 -5.73 -18.47
C ARG A 260 0.05 -4.28 -18.56
N LEU A 261 0.72 -3.79 -17.53
CA LEU A 261 1.29 -2.44 -17.53
C LEU A 261 2.40 -2.29 -18.58
N ARG A 262 3.16 -3.37 -18.86
CA ARG A 262 4.17 -3.39 -19.93
C ARG A 262 3.53 -3.37 -21.31
N ASP A 263 2.52 -4.21 -21.54
CA ASP A 263 1.79 -4.27 -22.81
C ASP A 263 1.13 -2.93 -23.17
N GLU A 264 0.69 -2.19 -22.17
CA GLU A 264 0.12 -0.86 -22.31
C GLU A 264 1.15 0.29 -22.34
N GLY A 265 2.44 -0.01 -22.19
CA GLY A 265 3.53 0.99 -22.21
C GLY A 265 3.55 1.92 -20.98
N ILE A 266 2.82 1.61 -19.92
CA ILE A 266 2.71 2.46 -18.72
C ILE A 266 3.42 1.89 -17.48
N ARG A 267 4.11 0.73 -17.60
CA ARG A 267 4.79 0.10 -16.46
C ARG A 267 5.78 1.03 -15.76
N SER A 268 6.47 1.86 -16.49
CA SER A 268 7.47 2.78 -15.95
C SER A 268 6.88 4.05 -15.32
N THR A 269 5.56 4.30 -15.45
CA THR A 269 4.91 5.49 -14.90
C THR A 269 4.44 5.30 -13.45
N VAL A 270 4.49 4.10 -12.92
CA VAL A 270 3.97 3.76 -11.59
C VAL A 270 4.90 2.77 -10.89
N SER A 271 5.04 2.90 -9.57
CA SER A 271 5.71 1.89 -8.75
C SER A 271 4.73 0.79 -8.36
N LEU A 272 5.18 -0.47 -8.36
CA LEU A 272 4.42 -1.60 -7.83
C LEU A 272 4.98 -2.00 -6.46
N VAL A 273 4.08 -2.25 -5.52
CA VAL A 273 4.38 -2.83 -4.21
C VAL A 273 3.57 -4.09 -4.06
N ALA A 274 4.23 -5.19 -3.77
CA ALA A 274 3.61 -6.48 -3.54
C ALA A 274 3.45 -6.73 -2.05
N ALA A 275 2.28 -7.23 -1.65
CA ALA A 275 1.97 -7.66 -0.29
C ALA A 275 1.21 -8.98 -0.32
N GLY A 276 1.11 -9.68 0.81
CA GLY A 276 0.32 -10.91 0.88
C GLY A 276 1.15 -12.16 1.15
N SER A 277 2.01 -12.09 2.18
CA SER A 277 2.79 -13.19 2.72
C SER A 277 4.07 -13.53 1.94
N PHE A 278 5.12 -12.80 2.25
CA PHE A 278 6.49 -13.19 1.90
C PHE A 278 7.11 -13.98 3.05
N ARG A 279 7.86 -15.03 2.75
CA ARG A 279 8.44 -15.95 3.76
C ARG A 279 9.95 -15.90 3.81
N CYS A 280 10.58 -15.55 2.71
CA CYS A 280 12.03 -15.50 2.61
C CYS A 280 12.47 -14.44 1.59
N SER A 281 13.77 -14.18 1.55
CA SER A 281 14.35 -13.17 0.65
C SER A 281 14.18 -13.50 -0.83
N SER A 282 14.01 -14.78 -1.18
CA SER A 282 13.76 -15.18 -2.58
C SER A 282 12.33 -14.85 -3.05
N ASP A 283 11.35 -14.70 -2.13
CA ASP A 283 10.00 -14.28 -2.50
C ASP A 283 10.01 -12.81 -2.94
#